data_73c87a3a5545ac9101692feec974a177
#
_entry.id   73c87a3a5545ac9101692feec974a177
#
_cell.length_a   1.000
_cell.length_b   1.000
_cell.length_c   1.000
_cell.angle_alpha   90.00
_cell.angle_beta   90.00
_cell.angle_gamma   90.00
#
_symmetry.space_group_name_H-M   'P 1'
#
loop_
_entity.id
_entity.type
_entity.pdbx_description
1 polymer ?
#
loop_
_entity_poly.entity_id
_entity_poly.type
_entity_poly.pdbx_seq_one_letter_code
_entity_poly.pdbx_strand_id
1 'polypeptide(L)'
;MSKEYETVIGLEVHVELATRTKIFCACSTAFGSAPNTHTCPVCTGMPGSLPVLNKKVVEYAMAVGLATNCQINQYSKFDRKNYFYPDNPQNYQISQLYLPICHDGGVEIETESGGKKTIGIHEIHMEEDAGKLVHDDWEGVSLVDYNRSGVPLIEIVSEPDMRSAEEVIAYLEKLRMTIQYLGASDCKMQEGSMRADVNLSVREKGTKEFGTRTEMKNIGSFKAIAHAIEAETARQIDLIESGEKVVQETRRWNDDQGYSYAMRSKEDAQDYRYFPEPDLVLIVVSDEWLQQIRDNQPELHDEKLARYIAEFGLPEYDAQILTSEKKLADLFEATSAICNKPKKVSNWLMGETMRLLKDREMDAEDLRFSPEHLAKIIELTEAGTINNSVAKEVFEKVFDEDVDPERYVEEHGLKSDNDEDALRATIEQIVKDNPQSVEDYHNGKEKAIGFLVGQTMKATKGKANPGIVNKILKELL
;
A
#
# COMPACT_ATOMS: atom_id res chain seq x y z
N MET A 1 -42.02 17.81 -2.41
CA MET A 1 -40.93 16.99 -2.97
C MET A 1 -39.88 16.87 -1.91
N SER A 2 -39.43 15.68 -1.60
CA SER A 2 -38.26 15.51 -0.71
C SER A 2 -37.08 16.22 -1.31
N LYS A 3 -36.36 17.00 -0.53
CA LYS A 3 -35.12 17.62 -0.99
C LYS A 3 -34.09 16.53 -1.24
N GLU A 4 -33.39 16.60 -2.34
CA GLU A 4 -32.22 15.77 -2.60
C GLU A 4 -30.97 16.53 -2.14
N TYR A 5 -30.09 15.85 -1.42
CA TYR A 5 -28.85 16.41 -0.92
C TYR A 5 -27.65 15.79 -1.65
N GLU A 6 -26.58 16.53 -1.75
CA GLU A 6 -25.26 16.03 -2.19
C GLU A 6 -24.19 16.38 -1.15
N THR A 7 -23.28 15.45 -0.95
CA THR A 7 -22.12 15.63 -0.10
C THR A 7 -21.01 16.31 -0.92
N VAL A 8 -20.26 17.18 -0.27
CA VAL A 8 -19.07 17.82 -0.83
C VAL A 8 -17.89 17.55 0.07
N ILE A 9 -16.87 16.88 -0.44
CA ILE A 9 -15.76 16.36 0.33
C ILE A 9 -14.43 16.81 -0.25
N GLY A 10 -13.55 17.31 0.62
CA GLY A 10 -12.13 17.53 0.38
C GLY A 10 -11.31 16.81 1.45
N LEU A 11 -10.07 16.51 1.14
CA LEU A 11 -9.14 15.79 2.02
C LEU A 11 -7.88 16.60 2.26
N GLU A 12 -7.34 16.45 3.47
CA GLU A 12 -5.96 16.78 3.82
C GLU A 12 -5.25 15.46 4.10
N VAL A 13 -4.31 15.08 3.24
CA VAL A 13 -3.60 13.80 3.33
C VAL A 13 -2.15 14.04 3.71
N HIS A 14 -1.79 13.59 4.91
CA HIS A 14 -0.43 13.68 5.44
C HIS A 14 0.33 12.39 5.14
N VAL A 15 1.54 12.50 4.61
CA VAL A 15 2.38 11.35 4.26
C VAL A 15 3.79 11.56 4.80
N GLU A 16 4.24 10.66 5.68
CA GLU A 16 5.63 10.60 6.14
C GLU A 16 6.53 10.12 5.00
N LEU A 17 7.60 10.86 4.71
CA LEU A 17 8.51 10.53 3.62
C LEU A 17 9.59 9.54 4.06
N ALA A 18 9.87 8.55 3.21
CA ALA A 18 10.84 7.47 3.44
C ALA A 18 12.31 7.95 3.32
N THR A 19 12.65 9.02 4.01
CA THR A 19 14.02 9.50 4.13
C THR A 19 14.75 8.80 5.28
N ARG A 20 16.08 8.70 5.20
CA ARG A 20 16.88 8.10 6.28
C ARG A 20 17.04 9.01 7.49
N THR A 21 16.87 10.31 7.28
CA THR A 21 17.03 11.34 8.31
C THR A 21 15.86 12.29 8.30
N LYS A 22 15.63 12.93 9.42
CA LYS A 22 14.58 13.95 9.60
C LYS A 22 14.73 15.12 8.64
N ILE A 23 13.67 15.95 8.53
CA ILE A 23 13.61 17.06 7.59
C ILE A 23 14.68 18.13 7.85
N PHE A 24 15.00 18.43 9.11
CA PHE A 24 15.88 19.53 9.48
C PHE A 24 17.10 19.11 10.30
N CYS A 25 17.33 17.81 10.54
CA CYS A 25 18.49 17.30 11.26
C CYS A 25 18.88 15.88 10.79
N ALA A 26 19.99 15.36 11.33
CA ALA A 26 20.54 14.05 10.96
C ALA A 26 19.99 12.88 11.78
N CYS A 27 18.99 13.09 12.67
CA CYS A 27 18.40 11.99 13.43
C CYS A 27 17.66 11.00 12.52
N SER A 28 17.66 9.73 12.90
CA SER A 28 16.97 8.67 12.16
C SER A 28 15.46 8.86 12.16
N THR A 29 14.82 8.43 11.08
CA THR A 29 13.36 8.36 10.92
C THR A 29 12.82 6.95 11.17
N ALA A 30 13.66 5.98 11.56
CA ALA A 30 13.26 4.60 11.74
C ALA A 30 12.13 4.46 12.79
N PHE A 31 11.05 3.78 12.39
CA PHE A 31 9.90 3.49 13.23
C PHE A 31 10.22 2.40 14.27
N GLY A 32 9.50 2.40 15.41
CA GLY A 32 9.55 1.34 16.43
C GLY A 32 10.76 1.36 17.37
N SER A 33 11.61 2.40 17.32
CA SER A 33 12.73 2.56 18.26
C SER A 33 12.24 2.97 19.65
N ALA A 34 13.08 2.70 20.68
CA ALA A 34 12.76 3.11 22.05
C ALA A 34 12.49 4.63 22.13
N PRO A 35 11.52 5.09 22.94
CA PRO A 35 11.13 6.50 23.02
C PRO A 35 12.32 7.44 23.26
N ASN A 36 12.34 8.57 22.58
CA ASN A 36 13.32 9.64 22.69
C ASN A 36 14.79 9.23 22.41
N THR A 37 15.00 8.16 21.62
CA THR A 37 16.36 7.73 21.22
C THR A 37 16.82 8.35 19.90
N HIS A 38 15.89 8.82 19.05
CA HIS A 38 16.17 9.50 17.79
C HIS A 38 15.95 11.01 17.90
N THR A 39 16.64 11.64 18.84
CA THR A 39 16.48 13.07 19.14
C THR A 39 17.82 13.78 19.18
N CYS A 40 17.80 15.08 18.88
CA CYS A 40 18.95 15.98 18.99
C CYS A 40 18.46 17.40 19.35
N PRO A 41 19.36 18.35 19.66
CA PRO A 41 18.96 19.73 19.98
C PRO A 41 18.07 20.41 18.94
N VAL A 42 18.19 20.06 17.65
CA VAL A 42 17.36 20.65 16.58
C VAL A 42 15.91 20.14 16.69
N CYS A 43 15.68 18.83 16.61
CA CYS A 43 14.31 18.27 16.62
C CYS A 43 13.63 18.30 18.00
N THR A 44 14.34 18.70 19.06
CA THR A 44 13.78 18.99 20.39
C THR A 44 13.65 20.48 20.67
N GLY A 45 13.90 21.34 19.68
CA GLY A 45 13.70 22.79 19.81
C GLY A 45 14.60 23.49 20.83
N MET A 46 15.81 22.99 21.05
CA MET A 46 16.74 23.57 22.02
C MET A 46 17.21 24.97 21.58
N PRO A 47 17.31 25.95 22.49
CA PRO A 47 17.76 27.29 22.13
C PRO A 47 19.14 27.29 21.47
N GLY A 48 19.26 28.05 20.36
CA GLY A 48 20.50 28.19 19.59
C GLY A 48 20.75 27.09 18.55
N SER A 49 19.87 26.09 18.44
CA SER A 49 19.92 25.11 17.34
C SER A 49 19.29 25.69 16.07
N LEU A 50 19.84 25.34 14.91
CA LEU A 50 19.35 25.80 13.60
C LEU A 50 18.95 24.61 12.72
N PRO A 51 17.83 24.72 11.97
CA PRO A 51 17.39 23.72 11.02
C PRO A 51 18.31 23.68 9.79
N VAL A 52 18.50 22.48 9.19
CA VAL A 52 19.15 22.30 7.90
C VAL A 52 18.30 21.39 7.03
N LEU A 53 17.80 21.93 5.93
CA LEU A 53 16.85 21.22 5.05
C LEU A 53 17.47 19.97 4.42
N ASN A 54 16.78 18.85 4.55
CA ASN A 54 17.11 17.60 3.87
C ASN A 54 16.69 17.67 2.39
N LYS A 55 17.66 17.69 1.48
CA LYS A 55 17.43 17.76 0.03
C LYS A 55 16.49 16.65 -0.48
N LYS A 56 16.58 15.43 0.09
CA LYS A 56 15.76 14.30 -0.35
C LYS A 56 14.27 14.50 -0.09
N VAL A 57 13.91 15.28 0.92
CA VAL A 57 12.52 15.66 1.18
C VAL A 57 11.95 16.49 0.04
N VAL A 58 12.71 17.49 -0.43
CA VAL A 58 12.32 18.31 -1.58
C VAL A 58 12.18 17.46 -2.84
N GLU A 59 13.14 16.54 -3.08
CA GLU A 59 13.10 15.63 -4.22
C GLU A 59 11.85 14.73 -4.21
N TYR A 60 11.49 14.16 -3.06
CA TYR A 60 10.28 13.35 -2.93
C TYR A 60 9.01 14.18 -3.10
N ALA A 61 8.94 15.37 -2.50
CA ALA A 61 7.79 16.26 -2.66
C ALA A 61 7.57 16.64 -4.14
N MET A 62 8.64 16.99 -4.87
CA MET A 62 8.57 17.25 -6.30
C MET A 62 8.18 16.02 -7.11
N ALA A 63 8.70 14.83 -6.76
CA ALA A 63 8.36 13.60 -7.45
C ALA A 63 6.87 13.27 -7.30
N VAL A 64 6.31 13.41 -6.09
CA VAL A 64 4.88 13.23 -5.84
C VAL A 64 4.07 14.28 -6.61
N GLY A 65 4.49 15.55 -6.58
CA GLY A 65 3.83 16.61 -7.34
C GLY A 65 3.79 16.33 -8.84
N LEU A 66 4.90 15.91 -9.43
CA LEU A 66 4.95 15.55 -10.87
C LEU A 66 4.05 14.36 -11.19
N ALA A 67 4.04 13.33 -10.35
CA ALA A 67 3.22 12.13 -10.55
C ALA A 67 1.71 12.40 -10.37
N THR A 68 1.36 13.46 -9.66
CA THR A 68 -0.02 13.93 -9.48
C THR A 68 -0.36 15.16 -10.34
N ASN A 69 0.42 15.39 -11.39
CA ASN A 69 0.21 16.48 -12.38
C ASN A 69 0.21 17.90 -11.79
N CYS A 70 0.85 18.11 -10.64
CA CYS A 70 1.01 19.43 -10.06
C CYS A 70 2.03 20.28 -10.83
N GLN A 71 1.84 21.59 -10.75
CA GLN A 71 2.87 22.56 -11.07
C GLN A 71 3.87 22.67 -9.92
N ILE A 72 5.16 22.71 -10.24
CA ILE A 72 6.24 22.85 -9.25
C ILE A 72 6.65 24.30 -9.16
N ASN A 73 6.62 24.86 -7.94
CA ASN A 73 7.11 26.20 -7.71
C ASN A 73 8.63 26.25 -7.78
N GLN A 74 9.18 27.08 -8.68
CA GLN A 74 10.63 27.28 -8.77
C GLN A 74 11.20 28.03 -7.56
N TYR A 75 10.35 28.77 -6.84
CA TYR A 75 10.70 29.48 -5.61
C TYR A 75 9.71 29.06 -4.52
N SER A 76 10.23 28.40 -3.50
CA SER A 76 9.44 27.89 -2.39
C SER A 76 10.11 28.26 -1.07
N LYS A 77 9.34 28.43 -0.01
CA LYS A 77 9.86 28.79 1.31
C LYS A 77 9.08 28.10 2.41
N PHE A 78 9.71 28.02 3.57
CA PHE A 78 9.05 27.61 4.79
C PHE A 78 8.49 28.79 5.58
N ASP A 79 7.45 28.54 6.32
CA ASP A 79 6.78 29.45 7.24
C ASP A 79 6.66 28.77 8.61
N ARG A 80 6.53 29.58 9.68
CA ARG A 80 6.25 29.08 11.03
C ARG A 80 4.76 29.12 11.30
N LYS A 81 4.20 27.93 11.63
CA LYS A 81 2.83 27.74 12.14
C LYS A 81 2.89 27.70 13.65
N ASN A 82 2.50 28.79 14.32
CA ASN A 82 2.72 28.93 15.75
C ASN A 82 1.55 28.36 16.56
N TYR A 83 1.83 27.37 17.40
CA TYR A 83 0.88 26.83 18.37
C TYR A 83 1.62 26.13 19.51
N PHE A 84 1.00 26.10 20.70
CA PHE A 84 1.56 25.47 21.88
C PHE A 84 0.90 24.13 22.11
N TYR A 85 1.69 23.07 22.04
CA TYR A 85 1.26 21.73 22.40
C TYR A 85 2.47 20.89 22.85
N PRO A 86 2.32 19.92 23.77
CA PRO A 86 3.46 19.19 24.33
C PRO A 86 4.31 18.45 23.31
N ASP A 87 3.72 17.99 22.18
CA ASP A 87 4.40 17.30 21.10
C ASP A 87 5.10 18.25 20.10
N ASN A 88 4.91 19.55 20.25
CA ASN A 88 5.52 20.60 19.44
C ASN A 88 6.62 21.32 20.26
N PRO A 89 7.86 20.78 20.31
CA PRO A 89 8.86 21.19 21.30
C PRO A 89 9.33 22.65 21.17
N GLN A 90 9.26 23.21 19.98
CA GLN A 90 9.67 24.60 19.71
C GLN A 90 8.50 25.59 19.76
N ASN A 91 7.28 25.12 20.04
CA ASN A 91 6.04 25.89 20.06
C ASN A 91 5.64 26.51 18.69
N TYR A 92 6.24 26.05 17.62
CA TYR A 92 5.83 26.26 16.23
C TYR A 92 6.20 25.04 15.41
N GLN A 93 5.48 24.81 14.33
CA GLN A 93 5.78 23.81 13.31
C GLN A 93 6.34 24.53 12.09
N ILE A 94 7.45 24.04 11.53
CA ILE A 94 7.95 24.52 10.25
C ILE A 94 7.14 23.84 9.15
N SER A 95 6.43 24.62 8.36
CA SER A 95 5.51 24.19 7.30
C SER A 95 5.60 25.18 6.12
N GLN A 96 4.67 25.12 5.18
CA GLN A 96 4.60 26.05 4.05
C GLN A 96 3.16 26.55 3.90
N LEU A 97 2.94 27.86 3.86
CA LEU A 97 1.63 28.43 3.62
C LEU A 97 1.59 29.27 2.33
N TYR A 98 2.55 30.18 2.17
CA TYR A 98 2.46 31.17 1.10
C TYR A 98 3.09 30.71 -0.22
N LEU A 99 4.09 29.85 -0.17
CA LEU A 99 4.80 29.33 -1.34
C LEU A 99 5.04 27.83 -1.16
N PRO A 100 3.99 26.99 -1.26
CA PRO A 100 4.13 25.54 -1.20
C PRO A 100 5.00 25.04 -2.34
N ILE A 101 5.55 23.85 -2.22
CA ILE A 101 6.42 23.29 -3.26
C ILE A 101 5.65 22.94 -4.55
N CYS A 102 4.38 22.50 -4.43
CA CYS A 102 3.54 22.14 -5.57
C CYS A 102 2.13 22.73 -5.42
N HIS A 103 1.45 22.93 -6.56
CA HIS A 103 0.07 23.43 -6.62
C HIS A 103 -0.64 22.99 -7.92
N ASP A 104 -1.96 23.16 -7.96
CA ASP A 104 -2.81 22.94 -9.16
C ASP A 104 -2.57 21.59 -9.84
N GLY A 105 -2.71 20.51 -9.10
CA GLY A 105 -2.58 19.15 -9.60
C GLY A 105 -3.91 18.42 -9.77
N GLY A 106 -3.82 17.11 -10.01
CA GLY A 106 -5.01 16.27 -10.10
C GLY A 106 -4.70 14.79 -10.23
N VAL A 107 -5.59 13.99 -9.65
CA VAL A 107 -5.56 12.52 -9.70
C VAL A 107 -6.82 12.02 -10.38
N GLU A 108 -6.67 11.24 -11.44
CA GLU A 108 -7.79 10.58 -12.12
C GLU A 108 -8.17 9.32 -11.34
N ILE A 109 -9.46 9.21 -11.00
CA ILE A 109 -10.06 8.04 -10.36
C ILE A 109 -11.13 7.42 -11.28
N GLU A 110 -11.39 6.14 -11.06
CA GLU A 110 -12.54 5.46 -11.64
C GLU A 110 -13.73 5.58 -10.69
N THR A 111 -14.90 5.91 -11.24
CA THR A 111 -16.16 5.97 -10.48
C THR A 111 -16.89 4.63 -10.55
N GLU A 112 -17.79 4.36 -9.60
CA GLU A 112 -18.63 3.13 -9.61
C GLU A 112 -19.43 2.94 -10.90
N SER A 113 -19.79 4.03 -11.57
CA SER A 113 -20.48 3.99 -12.87
C SER A 113 -19.56 3.61 -14.05
N GLY A 114 -18.27 3.33 -13.80
CA GLY A 114 -17.27 3.00 -14.82
C GLY A 114 -16.79 4.22 -15.61
N GLY A 115 -17.08 5.44 -15.12
CA GLY A 115 -16.55 6.69 -15.68
C GLY A 115 -15.23 7.09 -15.02
N LYS A 116 -14.52 8.03 -15.65
CA LYS A 116 -13.32 8.66 -15.08
C LYS A 116 -13.65 10.04 -14.55
N LYS A 117 -13.06 10.38 -13.41
CA LYS A 117 -13.20 11.68 -12.78
C LYS A 117 -11.83 12.14 -12.26
N THR A 118 -11.49 13.39 -12.52
CA THR A 118 -10.29 14.00 -11.96
C THR A 118 -10.65 14.70 -10.64
N ILE A 119 -9.93 14.36 -9.57
CA ILE A 119 -9.98 15.07 -8.30
C ILE A 119 -8.80 16.03 -8.27
N GLY A 120 -9.09 17.33 -8.14
CA GLY A 120 -8.07 18.36 -8.10
C GLY A 120 -7.22 18.26 -6.82
N ILE A 121 -5.96 18.61 -6.96
CA ILE A 121 -5.06 18.87 -5.83
C ILE A 121 -4.82 20.38 -5.79
N HIS A 122 -5.22 21.01 -4.69
CA HIS A 122 -4.99 22.43 -4.47
C HIS A 122 -3.51 22.73 -4.31
N GLU A 123 -2.87 22.03 -3.38
CA GLU A 123 -1.44 22.16 -3.12
C GLU A 123 -0.84 20.91 -2.48
N ILE A 124 0.49 20.80 -2.57
CA ILE A 124 1.31 19.91 -1.76
C ILE A 124 2.37 20.76 -1.09
N HIS A 125 2.44 20.68 0.22
CA HIS A 125 3.45 21.39 0.97
C HIS A 125 4.26 20.46 1.87
N MET A 126 5.49 20.90 2.20
CA MET A 126 6.39 20.16 3.08
C MET A 126 6.28 20.70 4.50
N GLU A 127 6.33 19.81 5.48
CA GLU A 127 6.33 20.17 6.88
C GLU A 127 7.06 19.13 7.74
N GLU A 128 7.30 19.46 8.99
CA GLU A 128 7.81 18.52 9.99
C GLU A 128 6.66 17.89 10.77
N ASP A 129 6.75 16.60 11.09
CA ASP A 129 5.77 15.97 11.99
C ASP A 129 6.02 16.38 13.45
N ALA A 130 4.96 16.36 14.24
CA ALA A 130 5.01 16.57 15.69
C ALA A 130 5.46 15.30 16.42
N GLY A 131 5.82 15.41 17.68
CA GLY A 131 6.08 14.27 18.55
C GLY A 131 4.82 13.41 18.76
N LYS A 132 4.97 12.31 19.49
CA LYS A 132 3.87 11.43 19.87
C LYS A 132 3.51 11.63 21.33
N LEU A 133 2.23 11.81 21.62
CA LEU A 133 1.70 11.82 22.98
C LEU A 133 1.11 10.46 23.32
N VAL A 134 1.46 9.95 24.49
CA VAL A 134 0.85 8.76 25.08
C VAL A 134 0.20 9.19 26.40
N HIS A 135 -1.12 9.20 26.43
CA HIS A 135 -1.90 9.53 27.61
C HIS A 135 -2.00 8.30 28.50
N ASP A 136 -1.64 8.44 29.76
CA ASP A 136 -1.83 7.44 30.80
C ASP A 136 -2.91 7.95 31.75
N ASP A 137 -4.12 7.47 31.53
CA ASP A 137 -5.29 7.84 32.34
C ASP A 137 -5.20 7.31 33.77
N TRP A 138 -4.40 6.25 34.02
CA TRP A 138 -4.22 5.68 35.35
C TRP A 138 -3.33 6.54 36.22
N GLU A 139 -2.22 7.02 35.68
CA GLU A 139 -1.29 7.91 36.38
C GLU A 139 -1.66 9.39 36.21
N GLY A 140 -2.60 9.72 35.32
CA GLY A 140 -3.01 11.08 35.04
C GLY A 140 -1.92 11.94 34.39
N VAL A 141 -1.06 11.32 33.60
CA VAL A 141 0.08 11.96 32.94
C VAL A 141 0.04 11.77 31.42
N SER A 142 0.75 12.64 30.71
CA SER A 142 1.01 12.47 29.27
C SER A 142 2.51 12.33 29.06
N LEU A 143 2.91 11.19 28.48
CA LEU A 143 4.28 10.93 28.08
C LEU A 143 4.51 11.48 26.67
N VAL A 144 5.67 12.09 26.44
CA VAL A 144 6.02 12.67 25.16
C VAL A 144 7.20 11.92 24.55
N ASP A 145 7.00 11.41 23.34
CA ASP A 145 8.05 10.79 22.53
C ASP A 145 8.36 11.66 21.32
N TYR A 146 9.58 12.23 21.30
CA TYR A 146 10.06 13.10 20.23
C TYR A 146 10.78 12.33 19.10
N ASN A 147 10.74 11.01 19.06
CA ASN A 147 11.30 10.25 17.93
C ASN A 147 10.65 10.64 16.61
N ARG A 148 9.35 10.92 16.61
CA ARG A 148 8.63 11.39 15.42
C ARG A 148 8.81 12.88 15.14
N SER A 149 9.08 13.71 16.14
CA SER A 149 9.28 15.16 15.96
C SER A 149 10.35 15.46 14.91
N GLY A 150 9.98 16.17 13.85
CA GLY A 150 10.85 16.48 12.72
C GLY A 150 10.94 15.36 11.66
N VAL A 151 10.15 14.29 11.74
CA VAL A 151 10.00 13.35 10.62
C VAL A 151 9.41 14.10 9.43
N PRO A 152 9.97 13.95 8.22
CA PRO A 152 9.50 14.69 7.06
C PRO A 152 8.08 14.30 6.67
N LEU A 153 7.21 15.27 6.53
CA LEU A 153 5.86 15.13 6.00
C LEU A 153 5.69 15.92 4.71
N ILE A 154 4.81 15.42 3.86
CA ILE A 154 4.08 16.24 2.90
C ILE A 154 2.59 16.20 3.25
N GLU A 155 1.93 17.34 3.17
CA GLU A 155 0.49 17.44 3.22
C GLU A 155 -0.04 17.70 1.81
N ILE A 156 -0.97 16.87 1.37
CA ILE A 156 -1.61 16.92 0.07
C ILE A 156 -3.04 17.38 0.30
N VAL A 157 -3.37 18.59 -0.14
CA VAL A 157 -4.70 19.18 0.02
C VAL A 157 -5.47 19.01 -1.27
N SER A 158 -6.58 18.28 -1.24
CA SER A 158 -7.44 18.14 -2.42
C SER A 158 -8.41 19.31 -2.57
N GLU A 159 -8.88 19.54 -3.80
CA GLU A 159 -10.08 20.33 -4.04
C GLU A 159 -11.33 19.58 -3.52
N PRO A 160 -12.44 20.28 -3.18
CA PRO A 160 -13.66 19.65 -2.67
C PRO A 160 -14.51 19.03 -3.80
N ASP A 161 -13.88 18.17 -4.59
CA ASP A 161 -14.45 17.59 -5.79
C ASP A 161 -15.18 16.28 -5.56
N MET A 162 -14.87 15.57 -4.45
CA MET A 162 -15.46 14.27 -4.16
C MET A 162 -16.89 14.41 -3.64
N ARG A 163 -17.73 13.41 -3.95
CA ARG A 163 -19.18 13.42 -3.68
C ARG A 163 -19.66 12.20 -2.91
N SER A 164 -18.80 11.19 -2.77
CA SER A 164 -19.15 9.95 -2.07
C SER A 164 -17.96 9.35 -1.34
N ALA A 165 -18.22 8.39 -0.44
CA ALA A 165 -17.17 7.63 0.24
C ALA A 165 -16.33 6.80 -0.75
N GLU A 166 -16.95 6.24 -1.77
CA GLU A 166 -16.29 5.44 -2.80
C GLU A 166 -15.29 6.29 -3.60
N GLU A 167 -15.65 7.51 -3.98
CA GLU A 167 -14.73 8.44 -4.65
C GLU A 167 -13.53 8.80 -3.76
N VAL A 168 -13.76 8.95 -2.45
CA VAL A 168 -12.70 9.21 -1.46
C VAL A 168 -11.75 8.03 -1.36
N ILE A 169 -12.29 6.80 -1.27
CA ILE A 169 -11.46 5.59 -1.20
C ILE A 169 -10.67 5.41 -2.50
N ALA A 170 -11.31 5.56 -3.66
CA ALA A 170 -10.62 5.47 -4.96
C ALA A 170 -9.47 6.49 -5.09
N TYR A 171 -9.68 7.73 -4.62
CA TYR A 171 -8.65 8.76 -4.59
C TYR A 171 -7.48 8.38 -3.66
N LEU A 172 -7.78 7.95 -2.43
CA LEU A 172 -6.77 7.58 -1.44
C LEU A 172 -5.95 6.35 -1.88
N GLU A 173 -6.60 5.34 -2.45
CA GLU A 173 -5.93 4.16 -2.98
C GLU A 173 -4.99 4.51 -4.14
N LYS A 174 -5.47 5.36 -5.08
CA LYS A 174 -4.66 5.81 -6.20
C LYS A 174 -3.47 6.64 -5.74
N LEU A 175 -3.69 7.55 -4.78
CA LEU A 175 -2.64 8.38 -4.21
C LEU A 175 -1.59 7.53 -3.46
N ARG A 176 -2.05 6.60 -2.60
CA ARG A 176 -1.20 5.65 -1.89
C ARG A 176 -0.32 4.87 -2.85
N MET A 177 -0.92 4.27 -3.85
CA MET A 177 -0.22 3.48 -4.86
C MET A 177 0.83 4.31 -5.61
N THR A 178 0.48 5.51 -6.03
CA THR A 178 1.41 6.43 -6.71
C THR A 178 2.62 6.72 -5.83
N ILE A 179 2.42 7.06 -4.56
CA ILE A 179 3.49 7.41 -3.61
C ILE A 179 4.37 6.19 -3.29
N GLN A 180 3.78 5.00 -3.15
CA GLN A 180 4.52 3.75 -2.94
C GLN A 180 5.38 3.39 -4.16
N TYR A 181 4.85 3.54 -5.37
CA TYR A 181 5.61 3.29 -6.61
C TYR A 181 6.80 4.25 -6.76
N LEU A 182 6.65 5.51 -6.37
CA LEU A 182 7.75 6.47 -6.30
C LEU A 182 8.81 6.11 -5.23
N GLY A 183 8.50 5.20 -4.32
CA GLY A 183 9.34 4.90 -3.16
C GLY A 183 9.46 6.08 -2.18
N ALA A 184 8.49 7.00 -2.22
CA ALA A 184 8.50 8.20 -1.38
C ALA A 184 7.96 7.94 0.03
N SER A 185 7.11 6.93 0.21
CA SER A 185 6.57 6.47 1.51
C SER A 185 6.08 5.03 1.39
N ASP A 186 5.97 4.33 2.53
CA ASP A 186 5.26 3.05 2.64
C ASP A 186 3.75 3.22 2.80
N CYS A 187 3.28 4.42 3.15
CA CYS A 187 1.88 4.78 3.27
C CYS A 187 1.05 3.85 4.18
N LYS A 188 1.61 3.42 5.30
CA LYS A 188 0.94 2.56 6.29
C LYS A 188 0.10 3.38 7.26
N MET A 189 -1.22 3.28 7.18
CA MET A 189 -2.11 3.99 8.11
C MET A 189 -1.96 3.50 9.56
N GLN A 190 -1.70 2.21 9.77
CA GLN A 190 -1.54 1.60 11.10
C GLN A 190 -0.31 2.12 11.84
N GLU A 191 0.75 2.44 11.11
CA GLU A 191 1.98 3.03 11.65
C GLU A 191 1.94 4.56 11.68
N GLY A 192 0.92 5.16 11.02
CA GLY A 192 0.71 6.61 10.94
C GLY A 192 1.51 7.29 9.85
N SER A 193 2.19 6.54 8.95
CA SER A 193 2.93 7.11 7.82
C SER A 193 2.02 7.63 6.70
N MET A 194 0.73 7.32 6.74
CA MET A 194 -0.32 7.97 5.96
C MET A 194 -1.53 8.27 6.85
N ARG A 195 -2.03 9.49 6.83
CA ARG A 195 -3.20 9.95 7.59
C ARG A 195 -4.07 10.79 6.67
N ALA A 196 -5.38 10.75 6.87
CA ALA A 196 -6.29 11.59 6.11
C ALA A 196 -7.32 12.23 7.04
N ASP A 197 -7.42 13.55 6.95
CA ASP A 197 -8.46 14.34 7.57
C ASP A 197 -9.54 14.64 6.52
N VAL A 198 -10.81 14.46 6.89
CA VAL A 198 -11.93 14.57 5.97
C VAL A 198 -12.68 15.86 6.24
N ASN A 199 -12.70 16.75 5.25
CA ASN A 199 -13.50 17.98 5.24
C ASN A 199 -14.81 17.71 4.48
N LEU A 200 -15.93 17.77 5.17
CA LEU A 200 -17.25 17.40 4.63
C LEU A 200 -18.28 18.49 4.86
N SER A 201 -19.09 18.76 3.86
CA SER A 201 -20.33 19.55 3.96
C SER A 201 -21.44 18.92 3.14
N VAL A 202 -22.68 19.22 3.47
CA VAL A 202 -23.87 18.81 2.72
C VAL A 202 -24.58 20.04 2.17
N ARG A 203 -25.01 19.96 0.92
CA ARG A 203 -25.84 21.00 0.27
C ARG A 203 -27.02 20.39 -0.48
N GLU A 204 -28.01 21.21 -0.77
CA GLU A 204 -29.12 20.81 -1.65
C GLU A 204 -28.58 20.60 -3.07
N LYS A 205 -28.92 19.47 -3.68
CA LYS A 205 -28.42 19.06 -5.00
C LYS A 205 -28.71 20.09 -6.07
N GLY A 206 -27.68 20.46 -6.81
CA GLY A 206 -27.77 21.47 -7.87
C GLY A 206 -27.52 22.91 -7.41
N THR A 207 -27.33 23.16 -6.11
CA THR A 207 -26.88 24.47 -5.60
C THR A 207 -25.38 24.62 -5.82
N LYS A 208 -24.91 25.88 -6.00
CA LYS A 208 -23.47 26.17 -6.15
C LYS A 208 -22.79 26.48 -4.82
N GLU A 209 -23.54 26.96 -3.86
CA GLU A 209 -23.00 27.36 -2.54
C GLU A 209 -22.71 26.11 -1.70
N PHE A 210 -21.53 26.13 -1.07
CA PHE A 210 -21.15 25.04 -0.14
C PHE A 210 -21.96 25.13 1.15
N GLY A 211 -22.26 23.97 1.75
CA GLY A 211 -22.77 23.87 3.10
C GLY A 211 -21.71 24.22 4.17
N THR A 212 -22.09 24.18 5.43
CA THR A 212 -21.17 24.37 6.53
C THR A 212 -20.26 23.17 6.67
N ARG A 213 -18.95 23.40 6.60
CA ARG A 213 -17.92 22.34 6.66
C ARG A 213 -17.69 21.85 8.08
N THR A 214 -17.58 20.54 8.25
CA THR A 214 -16.99 19.89 9.43
C THR A 214 -15.70 19.17 9.01
N GLU A 215 -14.73 19.15 9.90
CA GLU A 215 -13.46 18.43 9.74
C GLU A 215 -13.47 17.20 10.62
N MET A 216 -13.26 16.02 10.05
CA MET A 216 -13.20 14.76 10.80
C MET A 216 -11.76 14.26 10.89
N LYS A 217 -11.31 13.99 12.11
CA LYS A 217 -9.96 13.53 12.44
C LYS A 217 -9.95 12.17 13.13
N ASN A 218 -8.74 11.59 13.25
CA ASN A 218 -8.51 10.35 13.99
C ASN A 218 -9.14 9.12 13.32
N ILE A 219 -9.02 9.02 12.01
CA ILE A 219 -9.58 7.91 11.23
C ILE A 219 -8.44 6.97 10.82
N GLY A 220 -8.47 5.73 11.33
CA GLY A 220 -7.33 4.80 11.28
C GLY A 220 -7.32 3.85 10.08
N SER A 221 -8.31 3.88 9.20
CA SER A 221 -8.37 2.99 8.03
C SER A 221 -9.28 3.55 6.93
N PHE A 222 -9.10 3.09 5.70
CA PHE A 222 -9.98 3.47 4.58
C PHE A 222 -11.43 3.08 4.84
N LYS A 223 -11.66 1.92 5.46
CA LYS A 223 -13.01 1.49 5.86
C LYS A 223 -13.62 2.44 6.89
N ALA A 224 -12.85 2.85 7.88
CA ALA A 224 -13.30 3.82 8.88
C ALA A 224 -13.57 5.21 8.25
N ILE A 225 -12.81 5.62 7.23
CA ILE A 225 -13.07 6.84 6.46
C ILE A 225 -14.44 6.77 5.78
N ALA A 226 -14.75 5.65 5.10
CA ALA A 226 -16.06 5.47 4.47
C ALA A 226 -17.21 5.56 5.47
N HIS A 227 -17.12 4.86 6.60
CA HIS A 227 -18.12 4.91 7.67
C HIS A 227 -18.28 6.31 8.27
N ALA A 228 -17.17 7.03 8.47
CA ALA A 228 -17.19 8.39 9.01
C ALA A 228 -17.91 9.36 8.04
N ILE A 229 -17.66 9.24 6.75
CA ILE A 229 -18.34 10.04 5.72
C ILE A 229 -19.83 9.77 5.69
N GLU A 230 -20.24 8.52 5.68
CA GLU A 230 -21.65 8.12 5.69
C GLU A 230 -22.38 8.64 6.94
N ALA A 231 -21.79 8.43 8.13
CA ALA A 231 -22.38 8.85 9.39
C ALA A 231 -22.49 10.39 9.49
N GLU A 232 -21.44 11.12 9.08
CA GLU A 232 -21.45 12.59 9.13
C GLU A 232 -22.40 13.19 8.10
N THR A 233 -22.48 12.59 6.90
CA THR A 233 -23.46 12.99 5.88
C THR A 233 -24.88 12.86 6.41
N ALA A 234 -25.23 11.71 7.01
CA ALA A 234 -26.55 11.47 7.60
C ALA A 234 -26.84 12.48 8.72
N ARG A 235 -25.88 12.70 9.63
CA ARG A 235 -26.01 13.67 10.71
C ARG A 235 -26.30 15.09 10.22
N GLN A 236 -25.58 15.56 9.20
CA GLN A 236 -25.79 16.91 8.66
C GLN A 236 -27.14 17.04 7.95
N ILE A 237 -27.58 16.02 7.22
CA ILE A 237 -28.90 16.00 6.60
C ILE A 237 -30.00 16.08 7.66
N ASP A 238 -29.91 15.27 8.73
CA ASP A 238 -30.87 15.25 9.81
C ASP A 238 -31.00 16.63 10.51
N LEU A 239 -29.88 17.31 10.76
CA LEU A 239 -29.86 18.67 11.29
C LEU A 239 -30.55 19.67 10.35
N ILE A 240 -30.23 19.63 9.06
CA ILE A 240 -30.81 20.53 8.06
C ILE A 240 -32.31 20.29 7.93
N GLU A 241 -32.78 19.04 7.90
CA GLU A 241 -34.22 18.69 7.82
C GLU A 241 -34.99 19.03 9.06
N SER A 242 -34.37 18.96 10.27
CA SER A 242 -34.98 19.40 11.53
C SER A 242 -35.00 20.94 11.68
N GLY A 243 -34.41 21.68 10.75
CA GLY A 243 -34.33 23.14 10.78
C GLY A 243 -33.20 23.68 11.68
N GLU A 244 -32.31 22.80 12.10
CA GLU A 244 -31.10 23.16 12.84
C GLU A 244 -29.94 23.55 11.90
N LYS A 245 -28.97 24.23 12.45
CA LYS A 245 -27.77 24.62 11.66
C LYS A 245 -26.61 23.71 11.95
N VAL A 246 -25.93 23.27 10.88
CA VAL A 246 -24.61 22.66 11.02
C VAL A 246 -23.63 23.68 11.56
N VAL A 247 -22.85 23.33 12.56
CA VAL A 247 -21.80 24.17 13.15
C VAL A 247 -20.45 23.79 12.51
N GLN A 248 -19.64 24.81 12.16
CA GLN A 248 -18.29 24.55 11.68
C GLN A 248 -17.40 24.16 12.88
N GLU A 249 -16.98 22.90 12.90
CA GLU A 249 -16.24 22.31 14.01
C GLU A 249 -15.32 21.18 13.56
N THR A 250 -14.29 20.90 14.36
CA THR A 250 -13.47 19.69 14.23
C THR A 250 -14.09 18.59 15.08
N ARG A 251 -14.29 17.43 14.49
CA ARG A 251 -14.91 16.25 15.10
C ARG A 251 -13.93 15.09 15.13
N ARG A 252 -13.94 14.30 16.20
CA ARG A 252 -13.18 13.07 16.32
C ARG A 252 -14.07 11.87 16.00
N TRP A 253 -13.61 11.03 15.11
CA TRP A 253 -14.27 9.76 14.80
C TRP A 253 -14.00 8.72 15.88
N ASN A 254 -15.01 7.96 16.25
CA ASN A 254 -14.95 6.79 17.11
C ASN A 254 -15.45 5.58 16.31
N ASP A 255 -14.52 4.74 15.84
CA ASP A 255 -14.83 3.63 14.95
C ASP A 255 -15.60 2.51 15.66
N ASP A 256 -15.28 2.25 16.94
CA ASP A 256 -15.96 1.21 17.76
C ASP A 256 -17.44 1.51 17.97
N GLN A 257 -17.79 2.78 18.07
CA GLN A 257 -19.16 3.23 18.35
C GLN A 257 -19.87 3.75 17.10
N GLY A 258 -19.18 3.94 15.99
CA GLY A 258 -19.73 4.39 14.72
C GLY A 258 -20.30 5.80 14.73
N TYR A 259 -19.75 6.73 15.54
CA TYR A 259 -20.16 8.14 15.56
C TYR A 259 -18.97 9.07 15.75
N SER A 260 -19.19 10.35 15.44
CA SER A 260 -18.24 11.42 15.70
C SER A 260 -18.73 12.35 16.83
N TYR A 261 -17.79 12.95 17.56
CA TYR A 261 -18.10 13.97 18.57
C TYR A 261 -17.24 15.21 18.38
N ALA A 262 -17.81 16.37 18.73
CA ALA A 262 -17.11 17.65 18.61
C ALA A 262 -15.89 17.72 19.54
N MET A 263 -14.75 18.14 19.02
CA MET A 263 -13.55 18.42 19.81
C MET A 263 -13.45 19.90 20.18
N ARG A 264 -13.65 20.77 19.18
CA ARG A 264 -13.60 22.23 19.35
C ARG A 264 -14.48 22.88 18.29
N SER A 265 -14.99 24.06 18.61
CA SER A 265 -15.75 24.89 17.67
C SER A 265 -14.86 25.92 16.99
N LYS A 266 -15.41 26.62 15.99
CA LYS A 266 -14.71 27.71 15.29
C LYS A 266 -14.33 28.86 16.23
N GLU A 267 -15.06 29.04 17.33
CA GLU A 267 -14.74 30.08 18.34
C GLU A 267 -13.42 29.81 19.05
N ASP A 268 -12.99 28.54 19.08
CA ASP A 268 -11.71 28.09 19.62
C ASP A 268 -10.61 28.01 18.53
N ALA A 269 -10.89 28.44 17.28
CA ALA A 269 -9.92 28.39 16.20
C ALA A 269 -8.72 29.27 16.52
N GLN A 270 -7.56 28.64 16.62
CA GLN A 270 -6.31 29.37 16.87
C GLN A 270 -5.88 30.12 15.61
N ASP A 271 -5.55 31.41 15.77
CA ASP A 271 -4.77 32.12 14.77
C ASP A 271 -3.32 31.66 14.89
N TYR A 272 -2.85 30.91 13.92
CA TYR A 272 -1.49 30.37 13.89
C TYR A 272 -0.43 31.45 13.65
N ARG A 273 -0.79 32.70 13.33
CA ARG A 273 0.11 33.83 13.14
C ARG A 273 1.33 33.46 12.30
N TYR A 274 1.07 32.94 11.09
CA TYR A 274 2.12 32.55 10.17
C TYR A 274 3.05 33.68 9.82
N PHE A 275 4.35 33.37 9.77
CA PHE A 275 5.37 34.25 9.21
C PHE A 275 6.51 33.42 8.63
N PRO A 276 7.32 33.96 7.68
CA PRO A 276 8.41 33.21 7.06
C PRO A 276 9.40 32.67 8.09
N GLU A 277 9.84 31.43 7.91
CA GLU A 277 10.89 30.82 8.74
C GLU A 277 12.22 31.51 8.47
N PRO A 278 12.78 32.27 9.45
CA PRO A 278 13.97 33.09 9.23
C PRO A 278 15.27 32.30 9.15
N ASP A 279 15.30 31.08 9.71
CA ASP A 279 16.49 30.22 9.77
C ASP A 279 16.67 29.33 8.56
N LEU A 280 15.71 29.31 7.63
CA LEU A 280 15.76 28.57 6.38
C LEU A 280 15.78 29.51 5.17
N VAL A 281 16.70 29.25 4.25
CA VAL A 281 16.79 30.01 3.01
C VAL A 281 15.71 29.60 2.02
N LEU A 282 15.46 30.48 1.05
CA LEU A 282 14.56 30.19 -0.07
C LEU A 282 15.02 28.93 -0.82
N ILE A 283 14.07 28.04 -1.12
CA ILE A 283 14.30 26.87 -1.97
C ILE A 283 14.19 27.35 -3.42
N VAL A 284 15.26 27.16 -4.18
CA VAL A 284 15.29 27.48 -5.62
C VAL A 284 15.37 26.17 -6.39
N VAL A 285 14.30 25.85 -7.12
CA VAL A 285 14.24 24.68 -7.99
C VAL A 285 14.64 25.11 -9.39
N SER A 286 15.84 24.69 -9.83
CA SER A 286 16.30 24.95 -11.19
C SER A 286 15.62 24.00 -12.19
N ASP A 287 15.57 24.41 -13.45
CA ASP A 287 15.04 23.58 -14.53
C ASP A 287 15.81 22.26 -14.66
N GLU A 288 17.13 22.29 -14.47
CA GLU A 288 17.99 21.10 -14.53
C GLU A 288 17.67 20.14 -13.38
N TRP A 289 17.45 20.64 -12.17
CA TRP A 289 17.09 19.80 -11.04
C TRP A 289 15.70 19.18 -11.23
N LEU A 290 14.73 19.98 -11.68
CA LEU A 290 13.40 19.49 -12.00
C LEU A 290 13.44 18.43 -13.10
N GLN A 291 14.25 18.65 -14.15
CA GLN A 291 14.40 17.66 -15.22
C GLN A 291 15.04 16.36 -14.72
N GLN A 292 16.04 16.44 -13.84
CA GLN A 292 16.60 15.24 -13.21
C GLN A 292 15.56 14.43 -12.41
N ILE A 293 14.64 15.11 -11.71
CA ILE A 293 13.55 14.40 -11.00
C ILE A 293 12.62 13.71 -12.00
N ARG A 294 12.24 14.38 -13.11
CA ARG A 294 11.42 13.78 -14.17
C ARG A 294 12.07 12.54 -14.79
N ASP A 295 13.35 12.64 -15.14
CA ASP A 295 14.07 11.56 -15.80
C ASP A 295 14.31 10.34 -14.89
N ASN A 296 14.27 10.54 -13.57
CA ASN A 296 14.47 9.49 -12.58
C ASN A 296 13.15 8.97 -11.97
N GLN A 297 12.00 9.42 -12.44
CA GLN A 297 10.73 8.84 -12.00
C GLN A 297 10.64 7.37 -12.43
N PRO A 298 10.28 6.46 -11.51
CA PRO A 298 10.01 5.08 -11.90
C PRO A 298 8.72 5.00 -12.73
N GLU A 299 8.58 3.91 -13.47
CA GLU A 299 7.32 3.56 -14.09
C GLU A 299 6.23 3.42 -13.03
N LEU A 300 5.13 4.14 -13.20
CA LEU A 300 4.01 4.11 -12.27
C LEU A 300 3.05 2.94 -12.54
N HIS A 301 2.14 2.70 -11.60
CA HIS A 301 1.19 1.58 -11.64
C HIS A 301 0.48 1.41 -12.98
N ASP A 302 -0.13 2.47 -13.53
CA ASP A 302 -0.96 2.35 -14.75
C ASP A 302 -0.14 1.99 -16.00
N GLU A 303 1.06 2.56 -16.11
CA GLU A 303 2.00 2.24 -17.18
C GLU A 303 2.45 0.78 -17.06
N LYS A 304 2.79 0.35 -15.84
CA LYS A 304 3.21 -1.02 -15.54
C LYS A 304 2.09 -2.03 -15.79
N LEU A 305 0.85 -1.71 -15.40
CA LEU A 305 -0.33 -2.52 -15.67
C LEU A 305 -0.53 -2.72 -17.19
N ALA A 306 -0.50 -1.63 -17.96
CA ALA A 306 -0.61 -1.69 -19.40
C ALA A 306 0.51 -2.52 -20.04
N ARG A 307 1.73 -2.36 -19.56
CA ARG A 307 2.90 -3.14 -20.01
C ARG A 307 2.76 -4.64 -19.69
N TYR A 308 2.28 -5.01 -18.51
CA TYR A 308 2.10 -6.45 -18.15
C TYR A 308 1.09 -7.15 -19.06
N ILE A 309 0.04 -6.45 -19.44
CA ILE A 309 -0.95 -6.97 -20.40
C ILE A 309 -0.32 -7.08 -21.80
N ALA A 310 0.34 -6.02 -22.27
CA ALA A 310 0.84 -5.93 -23.64
C ALA A 310 2.07 -6.81 -23.89
N GLU A 311 3.08 -6.79 -23.00
CA GLU A 311 4.37 -7.45 -23.21
C GLU A 311 4.40 -8.87 -22.66
N PHE A 312 3.84 -9.11 -21.46
CA PHE A 312 3.85 -10.44 -20.86
C PHE A 312 2.61 -11.27 -21.23
N GLY A 313 1.60 -10.66 -21.84
CA GLY A 313 0.36 -11.31 -22.24
C GLY A 313 -0.40 -11.89 -21.06
N LEU A 314 -0.39 -11.18 -19.92
CA LEU A 314 -1.15 -11.56 -18.74
C LEU A 314 -2.63 -11.17 -18.91
N PRO A 315 -3.56 -11.95 -18.32
CA PRO A 315 -4.93 -11.50 -18.15
C PRO A 315 -4.96 -10.18 -17.34
N GLU A 316 -5.90 -9.30 -17.67
CA GLU A 316 -6.05 -8.02 -16.99
C GLU A 316 -6.19 -8.17 -15.47
N TYR A 317 -7.00 -9.12 -15.02
CA TYR A 317 -7.18 -9.42 -13.60
C TYR A 317 -5.87 -9.79 -12.90
N ASP A 318 -5.04 -10.65 -13.52
CA ASP A 318 -3.76 -11.06 -12.96
C ASP A 318 -2.79 -9.86 -12.91
N ALA A 319 -2.76 -9.08 -13.98
CA ALA A 319 -1.93 -7.88 -14.06
C ALA A 319 -2.32 -6.83 -13.01
N GLN A 320 -3.61 -6.61 -12.78
CA GLN A 320 -4.11 -5.71 -11.73
C GLN A 320 -3.64 -6.14 -10.35
N ILE A 321 -3.77 -7.42 -9.98
CA ILE A 321 -3.33 -7.90 -8.67
C ILE A 321 -1.81 -7.81 -8.52
N LEU A 322 -1.05 -8.24 -9.53
CA LEU A 322 0.42 -8.18 -9.48
C LEU A 322 0.97 -6.75 -9.38
N THR A 323 0.25 -5.78 -9.91
CA THR A 323 0.63 -4.37 -9.86
C THR A 323 -0.01 -3.59 -8.72
N SER A 324 -0.96 -4.17 -7.96
CA SER A 324 -1.60 -3.49 -6.83
C SER A 324 -0.63 -3.14 -5.70
N GLU A 325 0.48 -3.88 -5.61
CA GLU A 325 1.52 -3.71 -4.60
C GLU A 325 2.90 -3.66 -5.31
N LYS A 326 3.66 -2.60 -5.05
CA LYS A 326 4.99 -2.44 -5.67
C LYS A 326 5.90 -3.64 -5.44
N LYS A 327 5.88 -4.21 -4.23
CA LYS A 327 6.71 -5.37 -3.86
C LYS A 327 6.40 -6.61 -4.70
N LEU A 328 5.12 -6.88 -4.98
CA LEU A 328 4.69 -7.97 -5.87
C LEU A 328 5.13 -7.73 -7.31
N ALA A 329 4.98 -6.49 -7.79
CA ALA A 329 5.41 -6.12 -9.12
C ALA A 329 6.92 -6.28 -9.31
N ASP A 330 7.71 -5.78 -8.36
CA ASP A 330 9.17 -5.91 -8.38
C ASP A 330 9.61 -7.39 -8.35
N LEU A 331 8.96 -8.21 -7.51
CA LEU A 331 9.24 -9.64 -7.42
C LEU A 331 8.86 -10.39 -8.72
N PHE A 332 7.72 -10.04 -9.30
CA PHE A 332 7.29 -10.59 -10.59
C PHE A 332 8.29 -10.29 -11.71
N GLU A 333 8.73 -9.03 -11.82
CA GLU A 333 9.68 -8.63 -12.86
C GLU A 333 11.05 -9.28 -12.67
N ALA A 334 11.59 -9.24 -11.45
CA ALA A 334 12.87 -9.83 -11.15
C ALA A 334 12.89 -11.34 -11.41
N THR A 335 11.86 -12.07 -10.95
CA THR A 335 11.76 -13.52 -11.20
C THR A 335 11.56 -13.82 -12.68
N SER A 336 10.72 -13.05 -13.37
CA SER A 336 10.47 -13.23 -14.82
C SER A 336 11.71 -12.96 -15.65
N ALA A 337 12.54 -12.00 -15.27
CA ALA A 337 13.80 -11.71 -15.93
C ALA A 337 14.82 -12.88 -15.82
N ILE A 338 14.81 -13.61 -14.70
CA ILE A 338 15.69 -14.75 -14.47
C ILE A 338 15.23 -15.98 -15.28
N CYS A 339 13.96 -16.40 -15.11
CA CYS A 339 13.48 -17.66 -15.70
C CYS A 339 12.86 -17.50 -17.10
N ASN A 340 12.58 -16.30 -17.55
CA ASN A 340 11.91 -15.96 -18.83
C ASN A 340 10.55 -16.66 -19.01
N LYS A 341 9.78 -16.78 -17.93
CA LYS A 341 8.48 -17.48 -17.90
C LYS A 341 7.40 -16.69 -17.14
N PRO A 342 7.02 -15.50 -17.63
CA PRO A 342 6.15 -14.58 -16.89
C PRO A 342 4.81 -15.20 -16.46
N LYS A 343 4.17 -16.02 -17.32
CA LYS A 343 2.91 -16.70 -16.96
C LYS A 343 3.06 -17.69 -15.82
N LYS A 344 4.19 -18.37 -15.71
CA LYS A 344 4.46 -19.29 -14.59
C LYS A 344 4.71 -18.52 -13.31
N VAL A 345 5.49 -17.44 -13.39
CA VAL A 345 5.74 -16.54 -12.25
C VAL A 345 4.42 -15.95 -11.75
N SER A 346 3.57 -15.44 -12.67
CA SER A 346 2.23 -14.97 -12.32
C SER A 346 1.43 -16.02 -11.56
N ASN A 347 1.37 -17.25 -12.07
CA ASN A 347 0.64 -18.34 -11.41
C ASN A 347 1.15 -18.65 -10.00
N TRP A 348 2.46 -18.59 -9.76
CA TRP A 348 3.05 -18.80 -8.43
C TRP A 348 2.72 -17.67 -7.48
N LEU A 349 2.83 -16.42 -7.94
CA LEU A 349 2.52 -15.26 -7.11
C LEU A 349 1.02 -15.16 -6.81
N MET A 350 0.17 -15.33 -7.81
CA MET A 350 -1.30 -15.30 -7.65
C MET A 350 -1.85 -16.48 -6.85
N GLY A 351 -1.22 -17.65 -6.96
CA GLY A 351 -1.67 -18.87 -6.29
C GLY A 351 -1.03 -19.03 -4.90
N GLU A 352 0.16 -19.60 -4.87
CA GLU A 352 0.79 -20.03 -3.61
C GLU A 352 1.28 -18.86 -2.76
N THR A 353 1.82 -17.78 -3.37
CA THR A 353 2.27 -16.61 -2.59
C THR A 353 1.10 -15.92 -1.90
N MET A 354 0.01 -15.63 -2.63
CA MET A 354 -1.18 -14.99 -2.04
C MET A 354 -1.85 -15.89 -0.99
N ARG A 355 -1.85 -17.23 -1.20
CA ARG A 355 -2.33 -18.18 -0.20
C ARG A 355 -1.52 -18.10 1.09
N LEU A 356 -0.19 -18.13 0.99
CA LEU A 356 0.69 -18.09 2.17
C LEU A 356 0.63 -16.75 2.90
N LEU A 357 0.55 -15.62 2.18
CA LEU A 357 0.32 -14.30 2.80
C LEU A 357 -0.95 -14.32 3.65
N LYS A 358 -2.05 -14.82 3.09
CA LYS A 358 -3.31 -14.93 3.82
C LYS A 358 -3.21 -15.88 5.02
N ASP A 359 -2.61 -17.06 4.84
CA ASP A 359 -2.48 -18.07 5.90
C ASP A 359 -1.57 -17.62 7.06
N ARG A 360 -0.63 -16.69 6.78
CA ARG A 360 0.33 -16.11 7.75
C ARG A 360 -0.12 -14.74 8.29
N GLU A 361 -1.26 -14.22 7.81
CA GLU A 361 -1.73 -12.85 8.13
C GLU A 361 -0.66 -11.78 7.84
N MET A 362 0.03 -11.92 6.69
CA MET A 362 1.09 -11.05 6.22
C MET A 362 0.63 -10.21 5.03
N ASP A 363 1.21 -9.02 4.88
CA ASP A 363 1.06 -8.17 3.69
C ASP A 363 2.19 -8.44 2.68
N ALA A 364 2.01 -8.01 1.43
CA ALA A 364 3.02 -8.21 0.38
C ALA A 364 4.38 -7.55 0.71
N GLU A 365 4.36 -6.44 1.48
CA GLU A 365 5.57 -5.77 1.95
C GLU A 365 6.42 -6.63 2.90
N ASP A 366 5.82 -7.67 3.51
CA ASP A 366 6.52 -8.59 4.41
C ASP A 366 7.28 -9.69 3.69
N LEU A 367 7.10 -9.84 2.36
CA LEU A 367 7.80 -10.84 1.56
C LEU A 367 9.32 -10.66 1.64
N ARG A 368 10.02 -11.74 1.95
CA ARG A 368 11.48 -11.75 2.14
C ARG A 368 12.24 -12.68 1.22
N PHE A 369 11.56 -13.67 0.58
CA PHE A 369 12.24 -14.61 -0.29
C PHE A 369 12.77 -13.95 -1.57
N SER A 370 13.86 -14.51 -2.08
CA SER A 370 14.55 -13.97 -3.25
C SER A 370 13.89 -14.40 -4.57
N PRO A 371 13.92 -13.53 -5.60
CA PRO A 371 13.44 -13.86 -6.94
C PRO A 371 14.15 -15.08 -7.54
N GLU A 372 15.43 -15.26 -7.22
CA GLU A 372 16.27 -16.35 -7.67
C GLU A 372 15.73 -17.71 -7.20
N HIS A 373 15.28 -17.79 -5.96
CA HIS A 373 14.75 -19.01 -5.39
C HIS A 373 13.38 -19.40 -5.99
N LEU A 374 12.51 -18.41 -6.23
CA LEU A 374 11.26 -18.69 -6.94
C LEU A 374 11.53 -19.13 -8.40
N ALA A 375 12.44 -18.45 -9.09
CA ALA A 375 12.84 -18.84 -10.45
C ALA A 375 13.40 -20.27 -10.48
N LYS A 376 14.23 -20.65 -9.49
CA LYS A 376 14.80 -21.99 -9.38
C LYS A 376 13.73 -23.07 -9.16
N ILE A 377 12.71 -22.80 -8.34
CA ILE A 377 11.58 -23.74 -8.17
C ILE A 377 10.84 -23.96 -9.51
N ILE A 378 10.62 -22.88 -10.26
CA ILE A 378 9.99 -22.95 -11.57
C ILE A 378 10.85 -23.77 -12.54
N GLU A 379 12.17 -23.56 -12.57
CA GLU A 379 13.10 -24.33 -13.39
C GLU A 379 13.14 -25.81 -13.03
N LEU A 380 13.25 -26.15 -11.74
CA LEU A 380 13.25 -27.55 -11.26
C LEU A 380 11.94 -28.28 -11.61
N THR A 381 10.83 -27.56 -11.54
CA THR A 381 9.51 -28.11 -11.89
C THR A 381 9.37 -28.36 -13.39
N GLU A 382 9.82 -27.41 -14.23
CA GLU A 382 9.80 -27.54 -15.69
C GLU A 382 10.77 -28.62 -16.20
N ALA A 383 11.90 -28.78 -15.56
CA ALA A 383 12.85 -29.86 -15.84
C ALA A 383 12.34 -31.24 -15.41
N GLY A 384 11.21 -31.31 -14.68
CA GLY A 384 10.70 -32.54 -14.11
C GLY A 384 11.55 -33.10 -12.95
N THR A 385 12.48 -32.32 -12.44
CA THR A 385 13.32 -32.69 -11.28
C THR A 385 12.48 -32.84 -10.02
N ILE A 386 11.44 -32.01 -9.89
CA ILE A 386 10.42 -32.11 -8.85
C ILE A 386 9.03 -32.01 -9.49
N ASN A 387 8.04 -32.62 -8.87
CA ASN A 387 6.65 -32.45 -9.29
C ASN A 387 5.98 -31.26 -8.58
N ASN A 388 4.78 -30.85 -9.03
CA ASN A 388 4.07 -29.69 -8.50
C ASN A 388 3.78 -29.78 -6.98
N SER A 389 3.56 -30.98 -6.43
CA SER A 389 3.29 -31.16 -5.00
C SER A 389 4.53 -30.86 -4.16
N VAL A 390 5.67 -31.40 -4.59
CA VAL A 390 6.99 -31.16 -3.98
C VAL A 390 7.37 -29.70 -4.15
N ALA A 391 7.11 -29.10 -5.33
CA ALA A 391 7.41 -27.70 -5.58
C ALA A 391 6.68 -26.75 -4.58
N LYS A 392 5.42 -27.06 -4.24
CA LYS A 392 4.67 -26.31 -3.23
C LYS A 392 5.26 -26.47 -1.82
N GLU A 393 5.65 -27.70 -1.44
CA GLU A 393 6.33 -27.95 -0.16
C GLU A 393 7.65 -27.20 -0.05
N VAL A 394 8.46 -27.22 -1.10
CA VAL A 394 9.73 -26.47 -1.18
C VAL A 394 9.47 -24.97 -1.12
N PHE A 395 8.44 -24.49 -1.82
CA PHE A 395 8.09 -23.08 -1.84
C PHE A 395 7.64 -22.57 -0.46
N GLU A 396 6.92 -23.36 0.34
CA GLU A 396 6.59 -22.98 1.71
C GLU A 396 7.85 -22.73 2.55
N LYS A 397 8.90 -23.54 2.38
CA LYS A 397 10.19 -23.34 3.04
C LYS A 397 10.93 -22.11 2.52
N VAL A 398 10.89 -21.89 1.20
CA VAL A 398 11.46 -20.68 0.60
C VAL A 398 10.73 -19.44 1.09
N PHE A 399 9.39 -19.48 1.18
CA PHE A 399 8.58 -18.38 1.67
C PHE A 399 8.93 -18.01 3.13
N ASP A 400 9.05 -19.01 4.00
CA ASP A 400 9.26 -18.80 5.44
C ASP A 400 10.74 -18.48 5.78
N GLU A 401 11.72 -19.09 5.09
CA GLU A 401 13.13 -19.10 5.49
C GLU A 401 14.13 -18.70 4.37
N ASP A 402 13.65 -18.43 3.15
CA ASP A 402 14.43 -18.14 1.93
C ASP A 402 15.56 -19.15 1.67
N VAL A 403 15.28 -20.44 1.90
CA VAL A 403 16.24 -21.53 1.69
C VAL A 403 16.54 -21.72 0.20
N ASP A 404 17.76 -22.16 -0.14
CA ASP A 404 18.11 -22.56 -1.51
C ASP A 404 17.30 -23.81 -1.93
N PRO A 405 16.43 -23.69 -2.96
CA PRO A 405 15.52 -24.77 -3.34
C PRO A 405 16.23 -26.04 -3.82
N GLU A 406 17.32 -25.89 -4.59
CA GLU A 406 18.06 -27.00 -5.16
C GLU A 406 18.75 -27.83 -4.07
N ARG A 407 19.39 -27.12 -3.16
CA ARG A 407 20.02 -27.71 -1.99
C ARG A 407 18.99 -28.40 -1.08
N TYR A 408 17.86 -27.74 -0.82
CA TYR A 408 16.78 -28.32 0.01
C TYR A 408 16.24 -29.62 -0.62
N VAL A 409 15.98 -29.63 -1.94
CA VAL A 409 15.53 -30.81 -2.68
C VAL A 409 16.55 -31.94 -2.58
N GLU A 410 17.85 -31.67 -2.67
CA GLU A 410 18.92 -32.68 -2.55
C GLU A 410 19.03 -33.25 -1.15
N GLU A 411 19.11 -32.40 -0.13
CA GLU A 411 19.28 -32.81 1.27
C GLU A 411 18.10 -33.67 1.78
N HIS A 412 16.87 -33.39 1.27
CA HIS A 412 15.66 -34.14 1.68
C HIS A 412 15.27 -35.24 0.69
N GLY A 413 16.06 -35.44 -0.36
CA GLY A 413 15.81 -36.51 -1.33
C GLY A 413 14.46 -36.39 -2.03
N LEU A 414 14.05 -35.15 -2.39
CA LEU A 414 12.74 -34.82 -2.96
C LEU A 414 12.73 -34.86 -4.51
N LYS A 415 13.82 -35.26 -5.14
CA LYS A 415 13.87 -35.43 -6.60
C LYS A 415 12.83 -36.44 -7.06
N SER A 416 12.16 -36.15 -8.17
CA SER A 416 11.20 -37.06 -8.80
C SER A 416 11.91 -38.32 -9.26
N ASP A 417 11.24 -39.42 -9.04
CA ASP A 417 11.68 -40.70 -9.62
C ASP A 417 11.17 -40.78 -11.07
N ASN A 418 12.10 -40.63 -12.00
CA ASN A 418 11.84 -40.64 -13.43
C ASN A 418 12.32 -41.96 -14.10
N ASP A 419 12.67 -42.97 -13.30
CA ASP A 419 13.04 -44.31 -13.83
C ASP A 419 11.77 -45.00 -14.38
N GLU A 420 11.59 -44.92 -15.72
CA GLU A 420 10.43 -45.46 -16.41
C GLU A 420 10.29 -46.97 -16.16
N ASP A 421 11.40 -47.72 -16.01
CA ASP A 421 11.37 -49.18 -15.81
C ASP A 421 10.91 -49.54 -14.37
N ALA A 422 11.44 -48.84 -13.38
CA ALA A 422 11.00 -49.04 -12.00
C ALA A 422 9.54 -48.60 -11.78
N LEU A 423 9.14 -47.47 -12.40
CA LEU A 423 7.76 -47.00 -12.38
C LEU A 423 6.83 -47.97 -13.10
N ARG A 424 7.20 -48.52 -14.25
CA ARG A 424 6.43 -49.49 -15.01
C ARG A 424 6.14 -50.72 -14.17
N ALA A 425 7.14 -51.29 -13.49
CA ALA A 425 6.96 -52.43 -12.61
C ALA A 425 5.97 -52.16 -11.46
N THR A 426 6.05 -50.97 -10.88
CA THR A 426 5.14 -50.52 -9.80
C THR A 426 3.72 -50.34 -10.33
N ILE A 427 3.56 -49.75 -11.52
CA ILE A 427 2.25 -49.51 -12.14
C ILE A 427 1.62 -50.81 -12.56
N GLU A 428 2.37 -51.75 -13.13
CA GLU A 428 1.85 -53.10 -13.50
C GLU A 428 1.29 -53.82 -12.28
N GLN A 429 1.95 -53.70 -11.11
CA GLN A 429 1.44 -54.27 -9.87
C GLN A 429 0.14 -53.61 -9.42
N ILE A 430 0.07 -52.27 -9.49
CA ILE A 430 -1.14 -51.52 -9.14
C ILE A 430 -2.31 -51.84 -10.07
N VAL A 431 -2.08 -51.99 -11.36
CA VAL A 431 -3.08 -52.41 -12.35
C VAL A 431 -3.61 -53.81 -12.00
N LYS A 432 -2.73 -54.73 -11.64
CA LYS A 432 -3.12 -56.12 -11.21
C LYS A 432 -3.92 -56.11 -9.91
N ASP A 433 -3.58 -55.24 -8.97
CA ASP A 433 -4.23 -55.17 -7.66
C ASP A 433 -5.59 -54.45 -7.71
N ASN A 434 -5.91 -53.75 -8.81
CA ASN A 434 -7.14 -52.95 -8.96
C ASN A 434 -7.95 -53.33 -10.24
N PRO A 435 -8.36 -54.62 -10.44
CA PRO A 435 -9.00 -55.06 -11.67
C PRO A 435 -10.32 -54.36 -11.96
N GLN A 436 -11.07 -53.96 -10.95
CA GLN A 436 -12.32 -53.23 -11.11
C GLN A 436 -12.11 -51.85 -11.75
N SER A 437 -11.04 -51.14 -11.38
CA SER A 437 -10.72 -49.81 -11.97
C SER A 437 -10.28 -49.94 -13.42
N VAL A 438 -9.61 -51.03 -13.77
CA VAL A 438 -9.23 -51.38 -15.14
C VAL A 438 -10.47 -51.65 -16.00
N GLU A 439 -11.40 -52.46 -15.49
CA GLU A 439 -12.66 -52.77 -16.16
C GLU A 439 -13.53 -51.50 -16.34
N ASP A 440 -13.61 -50.65 -15.32
CA ASP A 440 -14.29 -49.34 -15.39
C ASP A 440 -13.71 -48.44 -16.47
N TYR A 441 -12.38 -48.42 -16.64
CA TYR A 441 -11.71 -47.65 -17.69
C TYR A 441 -12.05 -48.20 -19.07
N HIS A 442 -11.99 -49.52 -19.29
CA HIS A 442 -12.36 -50.17 -20.54
C HIS A 442 -13.85 -49.97 -20.88
N ASN A 443 -14.70 -49.78 -19.86
CA ASN A 443 -16.13 -49.49 -20.04
C ASN A 443 -16.40 -47.97 -20.28
N GLY A 444 -15.36 -47.19 -20.57
CA GLY A 444 -15.47 -45.76 -20.94
C GLY A 444 -15.52 -44.79 -19.76
N LYS A 445 -15.25 -45.23 -18.52
CA LYS A 445 -15.14 -44.35 -17.35
C LYS A 445 -13.71 -43.78 -17.24
N GLU A 446 -13.38 -42.78 -18.05
CA GLU A 446 -12.04 -42.19 -18.09
C GLU A 446 -11.52 -41.70 -16.69
N LYS A 447 -12.43 -41.37 -15.76
CA LYS A 447 -12.05 -40.98 -14.38
C LYS A 447 -11.38 -42.11 -13.58
N ALA A 448 -11.54 -43.40 -13.99
CA ALA A 448 -10.92 -44.53 -13.33
C ALA A 448 -9.37 -44.50 -13.41
N ILE A 449 -8.81 -43.91 -14.48
CA ILE A 449 -7.36 -43.73 -14.60
C ILE A 449 -6.82 -42.82 -13.50
N GLY A 450 -7.59 -41.79 -13.10
CA GLY A 450 -7.20 -40.90 -12.01
C GLY A 450 -7.03 -41.60 -10.66
N PHE A 451 -7.83 -42.61 -10.39
CA PHE A 451 -7.68 -43.49 -9.22
C PHE A 451 -6.35 -44.26 -9.25
N LEU A 452 -6.03 -44.88 -10.39
CA LEU A 452 -4.79 -45.63 -10.57
C LEU A 452 -3.55 -44.75 -10.48
N VAL A 453 -3.62 -43.51 -11.01
CA VAL A 453 -2.58 -42.48 -10.80
C VAL A 453 -2.43 -42.19 -9.32
N GLY A 454 -3.53 -41.96 -8.58
CA GLY A 454 -3.50 -41.75 -7.15
C GLY A 454 -2.85 -42.87 -6.34
N GLN A 455 -3.14 -44.12 -6.69
CA GLN A 455 -2.51 -45.30 -6.06
C GLN A 455 -1.01 -45.38 -6.36
N THR A 456 -0.62 -45.06 -7.61
CA THR A 456 0.80 -45.00 -8.00
C THR A 456 1.53 -43.90 -7.25
N MET A 457 0.96 -42.70 -7.15
CA MET A 457 1.52 -41.61 -6.37
C MET A 457 1.68 -41.98 -4.89
N LYS A 458 0.70 -42.70 -4.32
CA LYS A 458 0.78 -43.18 -2.94
C LYS A 458 1.89 -44.20 -2.75
N ALA A 459 2.03 -45.17 -3.66
CA ALA A 459 3.06 -46.22 -3.62
C ALA A 459 4.48 -45.65 -3.75
N THR A 460 4.63 -44.62 -4.58
CA THR A 460 5.91 -43.91 -4.79
C THR A 460 6.13 -42.74 -3.80
N LYS A 461 5.29 -42.64 -2.77
CA LYS A 461 5.35 -41.55 -1.74
C LYS A 461 5.34 -40.15 -2.37
N GLY A 462 4.60 -39.97 -3.45
CA GLY A 462 4.50 -38.69 -4.15
C GLY A 462 5.68 -38.35 -5.06
N LYS A 463 6.67 -39.19 -5.20
CA LYS A 463 7.90 -38.92 -5.97
C LYS A 463 7.78 -39.18 -7.47
N ALA A 464 6.83 -39.99 -7.91
CA ALA A 464 6.64 -40.28 -9.32
C ALA A 464 6.20 -39.03 -10.11
N ASN A 465 6.67 -38.91 -11.35
CA ASN A 465 6.18 -37.89 -12.27
C ASN A 465 4.78 -38.29 -12.79
N PRO A 466 3.70 -37.50 -12.48
CA PRO A 466 2.35 -37.82 -12.89
C PRO A 466 2.17 -37.95 -14.42
N GLY A 467 2.97 -37.20 -15.20
CA GLY A 467 2.96 -37.26 -16.66
C GLY A 467 3.46 -38.63 -17.17
N ILE A 468 4.58 -39.11 -16.60
CA ILE A 468 5.15 -40.44 -16.92
C ILE A 468 4.19 -41.56 -16.47
N VAL A 469 3.63 -41.44 -15.24
CA VAL A 469 2.63 -42.38 -14.72
C VAL A 469 1.41 -42.48 -15.65
N ASN A 470 0.85 -41.36 -16.09
CA ASN A 470 -0.26 -41.31 -17.01
C ASN A 470 0.09 -41.94 -18.38
N LYS A 471 1.30 -41.71 -18.89
CA LYS A 471 1.78 -42.29 -20.14
C LYS A 471 1.82 -43.83 -20.02
N ILE A 472 2.49 -44.33 -18.97
CA ILE A 472 2.64 -45.76 -18.75
C ILE A 472 1.27 -46.45 -18.50
N LEU A 473 0.39 -45.83 -17.71
CA LEU A 473 -0.97 -46.36 -17.51
C LEU A 473 -1.76 -46.48 -18.82
N LYS A 474 -1.68 -45.46 -19.70
CA LYS A 474 -2.34 -45.51 -21.02
C LYS A 474 -1.73 -46.53 -21.97
N GLU A 475 -0.47 -46.93 -21.77
CA GLU A 475 0.17 -48.00 -22.53
C GLU A 475 -0.23 -49.42 -22.03
N LEU A 476 -0.56 -49.53 -20.74
CA LEU A 476 -0.88 -50.79 -20.07
C LEU A 476 -2.38 -51.10 -20.01
N LEU A 477 -3.24 -50.10 -20.16
CA LEU A 477 -4.69 -50.20 -20.20
C LEU A 477 -5.23 -50.18 -21.61
#